data_564ac43db592fe1df912748f81939e1b
#
_entry.id   564ac43db592fe1df912748f81939e1b
#
_cell.length_a   1.000
_cell.length_b   1.000
_cell.length_c   1.000
_cell.angle_alpha   90.00
_cell.angle_beta   90.00
_cell.angle_gamma   90.00
#
_symmetry.space_group_name_H-M   'P 1'
#
loop_
_entity.id
_entity.type
_entity.pdbx_description
1 polymer ?
#
loop_
_entity_poly.entity_id
_entity_poly.type
_entity_poly.pdbx_seq_one_letter_code
_entity_poly.pdbx_strand_id
1 'polypeptide(L)'
;MAVEMAPLDPPPRLSEIADPALLLDFDGTLVDLAPSPDAITVPDHLGKALERKAAALNGRLAIVSGRFIADIRGHLPDCAVVISGSHGAEIESPEGSSVSEREAPRVPDAALAAAREFAGRTKGLLLEEKALGLGLHYRDCTASKEEVRTFAQDLARDHGLTLRDGKMILELATTDADKG
;
A
#
# COMPACT_ATOMS: atom_id res chain seq x y z
N MET A 1 -28.13 13.07 -15.12
CA MET A 1 -28.56 13.65 -13.83
C MET A 1 -27.50 13.31 -12.81
N ALA A 2 -26.76 14.28 -12.29
CA ALA A 2 -25.84 14.07 -11.18
C ALA A 2 -26.69 13.82 -9.92
N VAL A 3 -26.47 12.70 -9.25
CA VAL A 3 -27.07 12.45 -7.94
C VAL A 3 -26.31 13.35 -6.96
N GLU A 4 -26.98 14.38 -6.49
CA GLU A 4 -26.48 15.26 -5.43
C GLU A 4 -26.47 14.42 -4.14
N MET A 5 -25.28 13.93 -3.75
CA MET A 5 -25.14 13.21 -2.49
C MET A 5 -25.30 14.21 -1.33
N ALA A 6 -26.22 13.92 -0.42
CA ALA A 6 -26.34 14.68 0.80
C ALA A 6 -25.00 14.65 1.57
N PRO A 7 -24.60 15.75 2.23
CA PRO A 7 -23.40 15.76 3.04
C PRO A 7 -23.52 14.68 4.13
N LEU A 8 -22.48 13.86 4.25
CA LEU A 8 -22.40 12.86 5.31
C LEU A 8 -22.29 13.57 6.67
N ASP A 9 -22.89 12.99 7.68
CA ASP A 9 -22.70 13.44 9.06
C ASP A 9 -21.20 13.37 9.44
N PRO A 10 -20.69 14.29 10.26
CA PRO A 10 -19.31 14.22 10.72
C PRO A 10 -19.09 12.91 11.50
N PRO A 11 -17.89 12.31 11.41
CA PRO A 11 -17.59 11.08 12.14
C PRO A 11 -17.74 11.31 13.64
N PRO A 12 -18.18 10.30 14.42
CA PRO A 12 -18.29 10.39 15.87
C PRO A 12 -16.92 10.66 16.49
N ARG A 13 -16.89 11.33 17.62
CA ARG A 13 -15.64 11.49 18.37
C ARG A 13 -15.18 10.13 18.89
N LEU A 14 -13.88 9.91 18.92
CA LEU A 14 -13.29 8.64 19.40
C LEU A 14 -13.75 8.30 20.83
N SER A 15 -13.99 9.32 21.66
CA SER A 15 -14.51 9.18 23.03
C SER A 15 -15.97 8.73 23.11
N GLU A 16 -16.71 8.78 22.01
CA GLU A 16 -18.12 8.39 21.92
C GLU A 16 -18.29 6.95 21.42
N ILE A 17 -17.19 6.33 20.98
CA ILE A 17 -17.18 4.95 20.48
C ILE A 17 -16.78 4.02 21.63
N ALA A 18 -17.62 3.02 21.89
CA ALA A 18 -17.29 1.98 22.86
C ALA A 18 -16.18 1.08 22.29
N ASP A 19 -15.10 0.89 23.05
CA ASP A 19 -13.96 0.04 22.67
C ASP A 19 -13.39 0.33 21.28
N PRO A 20 -12.99 1.59 20.97
CA PRO A 20 -12.54 1.95 19.65
C PRO A 20 -11.23 1.25 19.26
N ALA A 21 -11.10 0.90 17.97
CA ALA A 21 -9.84 0.53 17.35
C ALA A 21 -9.48 1.58 16.29
N LEU A 22 -8.20 1.91 16.17
CA LEU A 22 -7.68 2.81 15.15
C LEU A 22 -6.87 2.02 14.12
N LEU A 23 -7.32 2.07 12.87
CA LEU A 23 -6.58 1.59 11.71
C LEU A 23 -6.16 2.83 10.93
N LEU A 24 -4.88 3.13 10.89
CA LEU A 24 -4.34 4.36 10.33
C LEU A 24 -3.55 4.07 9.05
N ASP A 25 -3.97 4.67 7.94
CA ASP A 25 -3.18 4.64 6.72
C ASP A 25 -1.88 5.45 6.93
N PHE A 26 -0.79 5.04 6.28
CA PHE A 26 0.52 5.66 6.45
C PHE A 26 0.68 6.87 5.54
N ASP A 27 0.62 6.66 4.21
CA ASP A 27 0.86 7.70 3.21
C ASP A 27 -0.36 8.62 3.03
N GLY A 28 -0.20 9.90 3.28
CA GLY A 28 -1.27 10.91 3.20
C GLY A 28 -2.14 11.00 4.45
N THR A 29 -1.87 10.17 5.49
CA THR A 29 -2.57 10.20 6.79
C THR A 29 -1.60 10.45 7.93
N LEU A 30 -0.61 9.59 8.12
CA LEU A 30 0.42 9.74 9.16
C LEU A 30 1.62 10.57 8.68
N VAL A 31 1.90 10.53 7.39
CA VAL A 31 2.94 11.31 6.72
C VAL A 31 2.38 11.96 5.46
N ASP A 32 2.95 13.09 5.06
CA ASP A 32 2.57 13.78 3.83
C ASP A 32 2.91 12.95 2.58
N LEU A 33 2.08 13.09 1.54
CA LEU A 33 2.37 12.47 0.24
C LEU A 33 3.63 13.08 -0.36
N ALA A 34 4.57 12.24 -0.77
CA ALA A 34 5.80 12.64 -1.41
C ALA A 34 5.82 12.24 -2.92
N PRO A 35 6.69 12.87 -3.74
CA PRO A 35 6.83 12.54 -5.16
C PRO A 35 7.31 11.10 -5.42
N SER A 36 8.04 10.52 -4.49
CA SER A 36 8.49 9.12 -4.52
C SER A 36 8.40 8.49 -3.13
N PRO A 37 8.33 7.14 -3.03
CA PRO A 37 8.26 6.44 -1.75
C PRO A 37 9.41 6.78 -0.78
N ASP A 38 10.61 7.01 -1.30
CA ASP A 38 11.81 7.30 -0.51
C ASP A 38 11.90 8.78 -0.07
N ALA A 39 11.06 9.66 -0.61
CA ALA A 39 11.11 11.11 -0.35
C ALA A 39 10.18 11.55 0.79
N ILE A 40 9.57 10.62 1.51
CA ILE A 40 8.71 10.96 2.65
C ILE A 40 9.54 11.51 3.81
N THR A 41 8.91 12.42 4.55
CA THR A 41 9.48 12.94 5.81
C THR A 41 8.60 12.48 6.96
N VAL A 42 9.19 11.71 7.87
CA VAL A 42 8.48 11.20 9.06
C VAL A 42 8.87 12.05 10.27
N PRO A 43 7.91 12.65 10.98
CA PRO A 43 8.22 13.43 12.19
C PRO A 43 8.85 12.57 13.29
N ASP A 44 9.93 13.02 13.90
CA ASP A 44 10.67 12.29 14.96
C ASP A 44 9.79 11.84 16.14
N HIS A 45 8.71 12.57 16.41
CA HIS A 45 7.81 12.28 17.50
C HIS A 45 6.69 11.29 17.15
N LEU A 46 6.53 10.92 15.86
CA LEU A 46 5.39 10.11 15.39
C LEU A 46 5.33 8.74 16.07
N GLY A 47 6.45 8.01 16.09
CA GLY A 47 6.51 6.68 16.71
C GLY A 47 6.03 6.70 18.16
N LYS A 48 6.58 7.61 18.98
CA LYS A 48 6.16 7.78 20.38
C LYS A 48 4.72 8.23 20.54
N ALA A 49 4.18 9.00 19.60
CA ALA A 49 2.78 9.40 19.63
C ALA A 49 1.84 8.22 19.35
N LEU A 50 2.19 7.37 18.40
CA LEU A 50 1.46 6.14 18.07
C LEU A 50 1.48 5.15 19.25
N GLU A 51 2.63 4.92 19.87
CA GLU A 51 2.75 4.05 21.04
C GLU A 51 1.88 4.53 22.22
N ARG A 52 1.93 5.82 22.55
CA ARG A 52 1.07 6.38 23.60
C ARG A 52 -0.41 6.20 23.26
N LYS A 53 -0.79 6.37 22.01
CA LYS A 53 -2.18 6.19 21.58
C LYS A 53 -2.57 4.71 21.62
N ALA A 54 -1.70 3.81 21.17
CA ALA A 54 -1.91 2.36 21.27
C ALA A 54 -2.11 1.92 22.72
N ALA A 55 -1.26 2.39 23.64
CA ALA A 55 -1.40 2.11 25.06
C ALA A 55 -2.75 2.60 25.62
N ALA A 56 -3.19 3.82 25.27
CA ALA A 56 -4.48 4.38 25.68
C ALA A 56 -5.69 3.61 25.09
N LEU A 57 -5.50 2.88 24.02
CA LEU A 57 -6.51 2.04 23.36
C LEU A 57 -6.34 0.53 23.70
N ASN A 58 -5.54 0.19 24.71
CA ASN A 58 -5.24 -1.19 25.08
C ASN A 58 -4.72 -2.03 23.88
N GLY A 59 -3.81 -1.47 23.09
CA GLY A 59 -3.22 -2.10 21.93
C GLY A 59 -4.06 -2.05 20.64
N ARG A 60 -5.27 -1.50 20.67
CA ARG A 60 -6.16 -1.44 19.49
C ARG A 60 -5.81 -0.27 18.57
N LEU A 61 -4.56 -0.28 18.08
CA LEU A 61 -4.06 0.61 17.04
C LEU A 61 -3.18 -0.18 16.08
N ALA A 62 -3.40 0.01 14.79
CA ALA A 62 -2.54 -0.54 13.75
C ALA A 62 -2.27 0.49 12.64
N ILE A 63 -1.08 0.43 12.07
CA ILE A 63 -0.76 1.06 10.78
C ILE A 63 -1.19 0.09 9.69
N VAL A 64 -1.90 0.58 8.66
CA VAL A 64 -2.33 -0.22 7.50
C VAL A 64 -1.83 0.46 6.23
N SER A 65 -0.94 -0.19 5.48
CA SER A 65 -0.25 0.43 4.34
C SER A 65 -0.10 -0.51 3.15
N GLY A 66 0.06 0.07 1.97
CA GLY A 66 0.56 -0.64 0.79
C GLY A 66 2.06 -0.85 0.79
N ARG A 67 2.81 -0.13 1.67
CA ARG A 67 4.26 -0.29 1.82
C ARG A 67 4.61 -1.63 2.46
N PHE A 68 5.83 -2.08 2.19
CA PHE A 68 6.42 -3.17 2.96
C PHE A 68 6.57 -2.78 4.44
N ILE A 69 6.43 -3.75 5.33
CA ILE A 69 6.74 -3.53 6.76
C ILE A 69 8.18 -3.06 6.92
N ALA A 70 9.12 -3.62 6.16
CA ALA A 70 10.53 -3.21 6.20
C ALA A 70 10.74 -1.71 5.89
N ASP A 71 9.98 -1.15 4.92
CA ASP A 71 10.06 0.27 4.59
C ASP A 71 9.53 1.14 5.73
N ILE A 72 8.37 0.76 6.30
CA ILE A 72 7.79 1.47 7.45
C ILE A 72 8.75 1.42 8.64
N ARG A 73 9.37 0.26 8.89
CA ARG A 73 10.38 0.08 9.95
C ARG A 73 11.65 0.90 9.72
N GLY A 74 12.04 1.12 8.47
CA GLY A 74 13.13 2.04 8.13
C GLY A 74 12.90 3.46 8.66
N HIS A 75 11.66 3.88 8.76
CA HIS A 75 11.24 5.20 9.26
C HIS A 75 10.80 5.19 10.74
N LEU A 76 10.27 4.08 11.22
CA LEU A 76 9.73 3.89 12.58
C LEU A 76 10.35 2.63 13.23
N PRO A 77 11.69 2.56 13.42
CA PRO A 77 12.38 1.32 13.81
C PRO A 77 11.91 0.75 15.16
N ASP A 78 11.64 1.61 16.13
CA ASP A 78 11.33 1.22 17.51
C ASP A 78 9.85 1.40 17.86
N CYS A 79 8.99 1.64 16.88
CA CYS A 79 7.56 1.89 17.14
C CYS A 79 6.81 0.60 17.42
N ALA A 80 6.45 0.35 18.68
CA ALA A 80 5.76 -0.86 19.16
C ALA A 80 4.24 -0.81 18.90
N VAL A 81 3.84 -0.83 17.63
CA VAL A 81 2.43 -0.95 17.18
C VAL A 81 2.29 -2.05 16.16
N VAL A 82 1.08 -2.57 16.00
CA VAL A 82 0.76 -3.50 14.91
C VAL A 82 0.95 -2.80 13.56
N ILE A 83 1.61 -3.44 12.62
CA ILE A 83 1.73 -2.97 11.23
C ILE A 83 1.17 -4.03 10.30
N SER A 84 0.24 -3.61 9.44
CA SER A 84 -0.22 -4.38 8.29
C SER A 84 0.34 -3.72 7.03
N GLY A 85 1.31 -4.37 6.40
CA GLY A 85 1.98 -3.93 5.18
C GLY A 85 1.51 -4.67 3.94
N SER A 86 2.04 -4.26 2.78
CA SER A 86 1.79 -4.91 1.48
C SER A 86 0.32 -5.21 1.23
N HIS A 87 -0.55 -4.23 1.51
CA HIS A 87 -2.02 -4.36 1.38
C HIS A 87 -2.62 -5.54 2.18
N GLY A 88 -2.08 -5.81 3.38
CA GLY A 88 -2.56 -6.88 4.27
C GLY A 88 -1.89 -8.23 4.07
N ALA A 89 -0.90 -8.31 3.20
CA ALA A 89 -0.13 -9.54 2.98
C ALA A 89 0.92 -9.80 4.06
N GLU A 90 1.36 -8.74 4.73
CA GLU A 90 2.29 -8.80 5.85
C GLU A 90 1.60 -8.24 7.10
N ILE A 91 1.76 -8.91 8.24
CA ILE A 91 1.30 -8.41 9.55
C ILE A 91 2.39 -8.66 10.58
N GLU A 92 2.79 -7.61 11.26
CA GLU A 92 3.76 -7.66 12.36
C GLU A 92 3.11 -7.22 13.68
N SER A 93 3.33 -7.99 14.73
CA SER A 93 2.88 -7.63 16.09
C SER A 93 3.85 -6.64 16.76
N PRO A 94 3.42 -5.92 17.83
CA PRO A 94 4.26 -4.98 18.55
C PRO A 94 5.54 -5.59 19.14
N GLU A 95 5.50 -6.89 19.45
CA GLU A 95 6.63 -7.62 20.04
C GLU A 95 7.65 -8.09 19.00
N GLY A 96 7.48 -7.73 17.73
CA GLY A 96 8.38 -8.12 16.64
C GLY A 96 8.30 -9.62 16.30
N SER A 97 7.37 -10.33 16.89
CA SER A 97 7.17 -11.76 16.64
C SER A 97 6.23 -11.97 15.46
N SER A 98 6.77 -12.59 14.46
CA SER A 98 6.14 -13.12 13.25
C SER A 98 5.44 -12.11 12.33
N VAL A 99 6.15 -11.74 11.31
CA VAL A 99 5.52 -11.46 10.03
C VAL A 99 4.74 -12.73 9.68
N SER A 100 3.44 -12.73 9.86
CA SER A 100 2.59 -13.68 9.19
C SER A 100 2.63 -13.29 7.72
N GLU A 101 3.69 -13.71 7.03
CA GLU A 101 3.60 -13.83 5.58
C GLU A 101 2.45 -14.80 5.36
N ARG A 102 1.27 -14.28 5.03
CA ARG A 102 0.33 -15.13 4.32
C ARG A 102 1.14 -15.67 3.16
N GLU A 103 1.13 -16.97 2.95
CA GLU A 103 1.72 -17.61 1.77
C GLU A 103 1.02 -17.10 0.50
N ALA A 104 1.16 -15.81 0.26
CA ALA A 104 0.71 -15.22 -0.98
C ALA A 104 1.80 -15.55 -2.01
N PRO A 105 1.44 -16.13 -3.14
CA PRO A 105 2.41 -16.48 -4.17
C PRO A 105 3.14 -15.21 -4.62
N ARG A 106 4.47 -15.27 -4.71
CA ARG A 106 5.27 -14.17 -5.27
C ARG A 106 4.92 -13.96 -6.75
N VAL A 107 5.17 -12.76 -7.25
CA VAL A 107 5.07 -12.50 -8.69
C VAL A 107 5.96 -13.49 -9.43
N PRO A 108 5.45 -14.24 -10.43
CA PRO A 108 6.26 -15.17 -11.20
C PRO A 108 7.45 -14.46 -11.87
N ASP A 109 8.63 -15.05 -11.82
CA ASP A 109 9.84 -14.48 -12.42
C ASP A 109 9.66 -14.13 -13.90
N ALA A 110 8.90 -14.93 -14.65
CA ALA A 110 8.56 -14.66 -16.04
C ALA A 110 7.71 -13.39 -16.21
N ALA A 111 6.77 -13.14 -15.32
CA ALA A 111 5.97 -11.91 -15.33
C ALA A 111 6.83 -10.68 -15.02
N LEU A 112 7.72 -10.80 -14.03
CA LEU A 112 8.64 -9.74 -13.66
C LEU A 112 9.63 -9.42 -14.80
N ALA A 113 10.18 -10.45 -15.45
CA ALA A 113 11.05 -10.27 -16.61
C ALA A 113 10.34 -9.57 -17.78
N ALA A 114 9.11 -9.95 -18.10
CA ALA A 114 8.31 -9.32 -19.14
C ALA A 114 7.99 -7.85 -18.80
N ALA A 115 7.65 -7.55 -17.52
CA ALA A 115 7.40 -6.19 -17.07
C ALA A 115 8.66 -5.31 -17.15
N ARG A 116 9.84 -5.83 -16.78
CA ARG A 116 11.12 -5.13 -16.90
C ARG A 116 11.47 -4.84 -18.36
N GLU A 117 11.28 -5.82 -19.25
CA GLU A 117 11.50 -5.65 -20.69
C GLU A 117 10.58 -4.57 -21.27
N PHE A 118 9.29 -4.62 -20.96
CA PHE A 118 8.32 -3.63 -21.41
C PHE A 118 8.65 -2.23 -20.91
N ALA A 119 8.97 -2.08 -19.62
CA ALA A 119 9.38 -0.82 -19.06
C ALA A 119 10.68 -0.29 -19.66
N GLY A 120 11.66 -1.14 -19.88
CA GLY A 120 12.96 -0.77 -20.46
C GLY A 120 12.88 -0.24 -21.90
N ARG A 121 11.90 -0.71 -22.70
CA ARG A 121 11.67 -0.22 -24.08
C ARG A 121 10.65 0.93 -24.18
N THR A 122 9.93 1.24 -23.10
CA THR A 122 8.86 2.23 -23.08
C THR A 122 9.31 3.47 -22.31
N LYS A 123 9.69 4.51 -23.03
CA LYS A 123 10.22 5.74 -22.44
C LYS A 123 9.21 6.39 -21.48
N GLY A 124 9.64 6.67 -20.26
CA GLY A 124 8.83 7.32 -19.22
C GLY A 124 7.90 6.38 -18.46
N LEU A 125 7.87 5.08 -18.79
CA LEU A 125 7.19 4.08 -17.98
C LEU A 125 8.10 3.69 -16.81
N LEU A 126 7.59 3.81 -15.58
CA LEU A 126 8.30 3.38 -14.38
C LEU A 126 7.68 2.09 -13.86
N LEU A 127 8.50 1.05 -13.73
CA LEU A 127 8.13 -0.19 -13.06
C LEU A 127 8.49 -0.09 -11.58
N GLU A 128 7.49 -0.29 -10.73
CA GLU A 128 7.65 -0.48 -9.29
C GLU A 128 7.47 -1.96 -8.98
N GLU A 129 8.52 -2.60 -8.46
CA GLU A 129 8.47 -4.00 -8.03
C GLU A 129 8.07 -4.07 -6.57
N LYS A 130 7.04 -4.86 -6.26
CA LYS A 130 6.53 -5.09 -4.90
C LYS A 130 6.62 -6.58 -4.58
N ALA A 131 6.64 -6.98 -3.28
CA ALA A 131 6.73 -8.40 -2.89
C ALA A 131 5.62 -9.26 -3.51
N LEU A 132 4.42 -8.74 -3.57
CA LEU A 132 3.21 -9.45 -4.01
C LEU A 132 2.57 -8.82 -5.24
N GLY A 133 3.32 -8.02 -6.00
CA GLY A 133 2.77 -7.34 -7.16
C GLY A 133 3.79 -6.50 -7.88
N LEU A 134 3.34 -5.77 -8.88
CA LEU A 134 4.10 -4.75 -9.59
C LEU A 134 3.19 -3.60 -9.99
N GLY A 135 3.77 -2.41 -10.06
CA GLY A 135 3.10 -1.19 -10.47
C GLY A 135 3.70 -0.65 -11.76
N LEU A 136 2.86 -0.36 -12.74
CA LEU A 136 3.24 0.29 -13.99
C LEU A 136 2.78 1.74 -13.95
N HIS A 137 3.69 2.66 -13.60
CA HIS A 137 3.40 4.11 -13.57
C HIS A 137 3.59 4.69 -14.96
N TYR A 138 2.49 5.20 -15.54
CA TYR A 138 2.46 5.69 -16.93
C TYR A 138 2.27 7.22 -17.04
N ARG A 139 2.45 7.98 -15.95
CA ARG A 139 2.25 9.44 -15.95
C ARG A 139 3.09 10.17 -16.98
N ASP A 140 4.36 9.80 -17.08
CA ASP A 140 5.34 10.44 -17.97
C ASP A 140 5.69 9.54 -19.17
N CYS A 141 4.83 8.56 -19.46
CA CYS A 141 5.04 7.56 -20.46
C CYS A 141 4.76 8.07 -21.87
N THR A 142 5.60 7.67 -22.84
CA THR A 142 5.37 7.97 -24.26
C THR A 142 4.35 7.04 -24.91
N ALA A 143 4.13 5.85 -24.33
CA ALA A 143 3.06 4.96 -24.76
C ALA A 143 1.70 5.47 -24.32
N SER A 144 0.66 5.17 -25.09
CA SER A 144 -0.68 5.50 -24.70
C SER A 144 -1.11 4.69 -23.45
N LYS A 145 -2.04 5.24 -22.67
CA LYS A 145 -2.65 4.49 -21.54
C LYS A 145 -3.18 3.13 -22.00
N GLU A 146 -3.72 3.07 -23.21
CA GLU A 146 -4.31 1.85 -23.78
C GLU A 146 -3.25 0.78 -24.06
N GLU A 147 -2.07 1.15 -24.57
CA GLU A 147 -0.95 0.22 -24.78
C GLU A 147 -0.45 -0.37 -23.46
N VAL A 148 -0.27 0.47 -22.44
CA VAL A 148 0.15 0.00 -21.10
C VAL A 148 -0.91 -0.91 -20.49
N ARG A 149 -2.20 -0.57 -20.68
CA ARG A 149 -3.32 -1.37 -20.19
C ARG A 149 -3.39 -2.73 -20.89
N THR A 150 -3.26 -2.76 -22.19
CA THR A 150 -3.29 -4.01 -22.96
C THR A 150 -2.16 -4.93 -22.49
N PHE A 151 -0.94 -4.40 -22.36
CA PHE A 151 0.18 -5.17 -21.82
C PHE A 151 -0.11 -5.70 -20.40
N ALA A 152 -0.64 -4.86 -19.51
CA ALA A 152 -0.98 -5.24 -18.14
C ALA A 152 -2.07 -6.33 -18.09
N GLN A 153 -3.09 -6.24 -18.96
CA GLN A 153 -4.16 -7.24 -19.06
C GLN A 153 -3.62 -8.59 -19.55
N ASP A 154 -2.76 -8.58 -20.56
CA ASP A 154 -2.14 -9.80 -21.07
C ASP A 154 -1.25 -10.44 -20.01
N LEU A 155 -0.42 -9.64 -19.33
CA LEU A 155 0.43 -10.10 -18.24
C LEU A 155 -0.38 -10.70 -17.08
N ALA A 156 -1.47 -10.04 -16.70
CA ALA A 156 -2.38 -10.52 -15.66
C ALA A 156 -2.98 -11.88 -16.03
N ARG A 157 -3.52 -11.99 -17.25
CA ARG A 157 -4.13 -13.23 -17.74
C ARG A 157 -3.13 -14.39 -17.82
N ASP A 158 -1.95 -14.12 -18.36
CA ASP A 158 -0.97 -15.17 -18.66
C ASP A 158 -0.25 -15.70 -17.40
N HIS A 159 -0.26 -14.90 -16.32
CA HIS A 159 0.41 -15.22 -15.06
C HIS A 159 -0.52 -15.32 -13.84
N GLY A 160 -1.84 -15.22 -14.04
CA GLY A 160 -2.80 -15.34 -12.96
C GLY A 160 -2.72 -14.19 -11.93
N LEU A 161 -2.37 -12.98 -12.39
CA LEU A 161 -2.32 -11.79 -11.57
C LEU A 161 -3.65 -11.03 -11.62
N THR A 162 -3.98 -10.33 -10.54
CA THR A 162 -5.13 -9.43 -10.47
C THR A 162 -4.70 -8.03 -10.91
N LEU A 163 -5.36 -7.48 -11.92
CA LEU A 163 -5.12 -6.10 -12.40
C LEU A 163 -6.05 -5.12 -11.69
N ARG A 164 -5.48 -4.03 -11.16
CA ARG A 164 -6.19 -2.93 -10.53
C ARG A 164 -5.81 -1.59 -11.17
N ASP A 165 -6.79 -0.71 -11.28
CA ASP A 165 -6.60 0.66 -11.77
C ASP A 165 -6.34 1.62 -10.61
N GLY A 166 -5.23 2.34 -10.67
CA GLY A 166 -4.91 3.45 -9.79
C GLY A 166 -4.81 4.79 -10.56
N LYS A 167 -4.47 5.84 -9.83
CA LYS A 167 -4.29 7.18 -10.43
C LYS A 167 -2.94 7.24 -11.14
N MET A 168 -2.95 7.07 -12.46
CA MET A 168 -1.76 7.04 -13.32
C MET A 168 -0.82 5.85 -13.09
N ILE A 169 -1.37 4.76 -12.54
CA ILE A 169 -0.70 3.49 -12.31
C ILE A 169 -1.65 2.34 -12.65
N LEU A 170 -1.10 1.24 -13.16
CA LEU A 170 -1.75 -0.06 -13.23
C LEU A 170 -1.02 -1.01 -12.30
N GLU A 171 -1.73 -1.57 -11.33
CA GLU A 171 -1.17 -2.50 -10.36
C GLU A 171 -1.57 -3.93 -10.71
N LEU A 172 -0.58 -4.83 -10.70
CA LEU A 172 -0.79 -6.26 -10.85
C LEU A 172 -0.39 -6.94 -9.54
N ALA A 173 -1.32 -7.66 -8.94
CA ALA A 173 -1.13 -8.31 -7.64
C ALA A 173 -1.34 -9.82 -7.75
N THR A 174 -0.62 -10.58 -6.92
CA THR A 174 -0.77 -12.04 -6.82
C THR A 174 -1.96 -12.45 -5.97
N THR A 175 -2.64 -11.52 -5.35
CA THR A 175 -3.76 -11.74 -4.46
C THR A 175 -4.83 -10.69 -4.66
N ASP A 176 -6.09 -11.03 -4.37
CA ASP A 176 -7.22 -10.10 -4.35
C ASP A 176 -7.30 -9.32 -3.01
N ALA A 177 -6.37 -9.55 -2.09
CA ALA A 177 -6.35 -8.83 -0.83
C ALA A 177 -6.22 -7.33 -1.06
N ASP A 178 -7.05 -6.56 -0.40
CA ASP A 178 -6.99 -5.11 -0.33
C ASP A 178 -7.00 -4.65 1.13
N LYS A 179 -7.01 -3.36 1.35
CA LYS A 179 -6.99 -2.80 2.71
C LYS A 179 -8.31 -2.98 3.50
N GLY A 180 -9.29 -3.62 2.90
CA GLY A 180 -10.62 -3.82 3.48
C GLY A 180 -11.67 -2.89 2.90
#